data_23157566a2e42afe3c7749e0ffdeed85
#
_entry.id   23157566a2e42afe3c7749e0ffdeed85
#
_cell.length_a   1.000
_cell.length_b   1.000
_cell.length_c   1.000
_cell.angle_alpha   90.00
_cell.angle_beta   90.00
_cell.angle_gamma   90.00
#
_symmetry.space_group_name_H-M   'P 1'
#
loop_
_entity.id
_entity.type
_entity.pdbx_description
1 polymer ?
#
loop_
_entity_poly.entity_id
_entity_poly.type
_entity_poly.pdbx_seq_one_letter_code
_entity_poly.pdbx_strand_id
1 'polypeptide(L)'
;MNIKINKKDDIILKILHYFITEEDYKPVIINGLENEIWLENMESNLKLIRINVNYIHNEEQLKTDTYKAQSIMRSIKKSTLSFNMNMLNLLLDTGESVKVFDTKNIETIKIDEINDFKTNKFVSEFFPKVKDAELSDQVDPVEFFKLTEDMNQKTIKNEKKLAKIFSPKKPVITYALIVINIMIYLYMLLYDGDGSLSYNLANNYISLRSGKYYTLITSMFLHADIIHIAFNMYALYILGPQVEKYYGKCKFLLIYFLSGILGNIFSCVFMDSNVFSIGASGAIFGLLGSIAYFTYYYRATLQGLLRSQVIPVILLNLVIGLLIPGIDVSAHLGGLIGGVLISMAIGIGDKGRRSDQINGIIVYVLMMAFMVYMIFTK
;
A
#
# COMPACT_ATOMS: atom_id res chain seq x y z
N MET A 1 34.91 -4.97 31.93
CA MET A 1 34.15 -6.17 31.56
C MET A 1 34.67 -6.58 30.19
N ASN A 2 35.46 -7.67 30.10
CA ASN A 2 35.90 -8.15 28.78
C ASN A 2 34.71 -8.90 28.12
N ILE A 3 33.95 -8.20 27.29
CA ILE A 3 32.89 -8.83 26.49
C ILE A 3 33.60 -9.62 25.38
N LYS A 4 33.60 -10.93 25.49
CA LYS A 4 34.17 -11.80 24.46
C LYS A 4 33.09 -11.96 23.36
N ILE A 5 33.19 -11.19 22.28
CA ILE A 5 32.27 -11.29 21.13
C ILE A 5 32.65 -12.54 20.36
N ASN A 6 31.65 -13.36 20.04
CA ASN A 6 31.82 -14.54 19.19
C ASN A 6 32.01 -14.10 17.74
N LYS A 7 32.91 -14.74 16.98
CA LYS A 7 33.14 -14.45 15.56
C LYS A 7 31.84 -14.51 14.73
N LYS A 8 30.95 -15.48 15.04
CA LYS A 8 29.66 -15.60 14.35
C LYS A 8 28.73 -14.40 14.62
N ASP A 9 28.68 -13.94 15.87
CA ASP A 9 27.84 -12.79 16.24
C ASP A 9 28.33 -11.49 15.57
N ASP A 10 29.64 -11.35 15.41
CA ASP A 10 30.24 -10.23 14.68
C ASP A 10 29.88 -10.25 13.18
N ILE A 11 29.98 -11.41 12.53
CA ILE A 11 29.57 -11.59 11.14
C ILE A 11 28.08 -11.26 10.95
N ILE A 12 27.23 -11.78 11.84
CA ILE A 12 25.77 -11.50 11.80
C ILE A 12 25.52 -10.01 11.92
N LEU A 13 26.16 -9.34 12.87
CA LEU A 13 25.98 -7.92 13.11
C LEU A 13 26.38 -7.09 11.89
N LYS A 14 27.53 -7.38 11.27
CA LYS A 14 28.00 -6.68 10.07
C LYS A 14 27.07 -6.87 8.88
N ILE A 15 26.55 -8.08 8.66
CA ILE A 15 25.56 -8.36 7.62
C ILE A 15 24.25 -7.60 7.90
N LEU A 16 23.76 -7.64 9.14
CA LEU A 16 22.56 -6.91 9.56
C LEU A 16 22.72 -5.40 9.38
N HIS A 17 23.84 -4.86 9.82
CA HIS A 17 24.15 -3.45 9.66
C HIS A 17 24.12 -3.05 8.20
N TYR A 18 24.79 -3.78 7.32
CA TYR A 18 24.79 -3.53 5.89
C TYR A 18 23.35 -3.49 5.32
N PHE A 19 22.55 -4.54 5.54
CA PHE A 19 21.21 -4.59 5.00
C PHE A 19 20.29 -3.52 5.60
N ILE A 20 20.39 -3.23 6.87
CA ILE A 20 19.52 -2.26 7.54
C ILE A 20 19.93 -0.83 7.20
N THR A 21 21.22 -0.51 7.18
CA THR A 21 21.69 0.88 7.00
C THR A 21 21.85 1.27 5.55
N GLU A 22 22.39 0.39 4.69
CA GLU A 22 22.71 0.71 3.30
C GLU A 22 21.59 0.32 2.31
N GLU A 23 20.86 -0.78 2.60
CA GLU A 23 19.89 -1.35 1.68
C GLU A 23 18.43 -1.21 2.19
N ASP A 24 18.21 -0.50 3.29
CA ASP A 24 16.87 -0.18 3.86
C ASP A 24 15.99 -1.41 4.17
N TYR A 25 16.59 -2.56 4.45
CA TYR A 25 15.86 -3.73 4.94
C TYR A 25 15.39 -3.50 6.38
N LYS A 26 14.29 -4.16 6.73
CA LYS A 26 13.69 -4.09 8.07
C LYS A 26 13.57 -5.48 8.67
N PRO A 27 13.84 -5.65 9.96
CA PRO A 27 13.61 -6.92 10.64
C PRO A 27 12.13 -7.30 10.61
N VAL A 28 11.86 -8.60 10.37
CA VAL A 28 10.53 -9.20 10.42
C VAL A 28 10.49 -10.22 11.54
N ILE A 29 9.53 -10.08 12.44
CA ILE A 29 9.30 -11.05 13.49
C ILE A 29 8.41 -12.15 12.93
N ILE A 30 8.91 -13.39 12.96
CA ILE A 30 8.16 -14.57 12.58
C ILE A 30 8.04 -15.45 13.83
N ASN A 31 6.82 -15.58 14.33
CA ASN A 31 6.56 -16.35 15.55
C ASN A 31 6.92 -17.85 15.38
N GLY A 32 7.57 -18.41 16.38
CA GLY A 32 7.94 -19.83 16.40
C GLY A 32 9.23 -20.18 15.65
N LEU A 33 10.05 -19.18 15.27
CA LEU A 33 11.41 -19.39 14.77
C LEU A 33 12.43 -18.98 15.82
N GLU A 34 13.39 -19.86 16.03
CA GLU A 34 14.56 -19.63 16.90
C GLU A 34 15.83 -19.68 16.05
N ASN A 35 16.82 -18.86 16.39
CA ASN A 35 18.11 -18.78 15.70
C ASN A 35 18.02 -18.45 14.20
N GLU A 36 16.98 -17.72 13.80
CA GLU A 36 16.80 -17.22 12.44
C GLU A 36 16.46 -15.73 12.49
N ILE A 37 17.10 -14.95 11.63
CA ILE A 37 16.78 -13.53 11.46
C ILE A 37 16.26 -13.31 10.06
N TRP A 38 15.09 -12.68 9.96
CA TRP A 38 14.45 -12.38 8.70
C TRP A 38 14.39 -10.87 8.49
N LEU A 39 14.80 -10.43 7.30
CA LEU A 39 14.74 -9.03 6.89
C LEU A 39 13.88 -8.94 5.63
N GLU A 40 13.13 -7.84 5.52
CA GLU A 40 12.31 -7.55 4.35
C GLU A 40 12.59 -6.16 3.77
N ASN A 41 12.58 -6.08 2.45
CA ASN A 41 12.47 -4.83 1.70
C ASN A 41 11.54 -5.07 0.49
N MET A 42 10.26 -4.70 0.61
CA MET A 42 9.26 -4.90 -0.45
C MET A 42 9.51 -4.06 -1.70
N GLU A 43 10.46 -3.12 -1.64
CA GLU A 43 10.86 -2.26 -2.75
C GLU A 43 12.01 -2.83 -3.56
N SER A 44 12.80 -3.70 -2.95
CA SER A 44 13.91 -4.40 -3.60
C SER A 44 13.40 -5.51 -4.55
N ASN A 45 14.20 -5.83 -5.57
CA ASN A 45 13.99 -7.01 -6.39
C ASN A 45 14.15 -8.31 -5.59
N LEU A 46 15.09 -8.33 -4.65
CA LEU A 46 15.27 -9.37 -3.66
C LEU A 46 14.55 -8.93 -2.38
N LYS A 47 13.36 -9.47 -2.11
CA LYS A 47 12.47 -8.93 -1.08
C LYS A 47 12.75 -9.43 0.32
N LEU A 48 13.36 -10.60 0.45
CA LEU A 48 13.62 -11.25 1.73
C LEU A 48 15.09 -11.64 1.85
N ILE A 49 15.64 -11.42 3.03
CA ILE A 49 16.93 -11.95 3.46
C ILE A 49 16.66 -12.83 4.69
N ARG A 50 17.14 -14.04 4.68
CA ARG A 50 17.14 -14.93 5.85
C ARG A 50 18.57 -15.21 6.28
N ILE A 51 18.87 -15.00 7.54
CA ILE A 51 20.12 -15.39 8.17
C ILE A 51 19.80 -16.54 9.12
N ASN A 52 20.30 -17.73 8.80
CA ASN A 52 20.09 -18.94 9.58
C ASN A 52 21.35 -19.29 10.36
N VAL A 53 21.22 -19.33 11.67
CA VAL A 53 22.32 -19.62 12.62
C VAL A 53 22.23 -21.06 13.13
N ASN A 54 21.17 -21.81 12.77
CA ASN A 54 21.05 -23.21 13.15
C ASN A 54 22.10 -24.05 12.42
N TYR A 55 22.72 -24.99 13.16
CA TYR A 55 23.68 -25.92 12.57
C TYR A 55 22.98 -26.92 11.63
N ILE A 56 23.45 -27.02 10.41
CA ILE A 56 22.94 -27.92 9.39
C ILE A 56 23.97 -29.05 9.18
N HIS A 57 23.64 -30.25 9.62
CA HIS A 57 24.53 -31.39 9.61
C HIS A 57 24.75 -32.01 8.22
N ASN A 58 23.71 -32.06 7.38
CA ASN A 58 23.74 -32.78 6.10
C ASN A 58 22.76 -32.17 5.07
N GLU A 59 22.82 -32.68 3.84
CA GLU A 59 21.98 -32.19 2.73
C GLU A 59 20.48 -32.45 2.94
N GLU A 60 20.09 -33.51 3.66
CA GLU A 60 18.69 -33.84 3.93
C GLU A 60 18.07 -32.81 4.89
N GLN A 61 18.81 -32.43 5.92
CA GLN A 61 18.42 -31.37 6.83
C GLN A 61 18.35 -30.03 6.09
N LEU A 62 19.30 -29.72 5.18
CA LEU A 62 19.25 -28.52 4.34
C LEU A 62 18.00 -28.49 3.46
N LYS A 63 17.61 -29.64 2.85
CA LYS A 63 16.35 -29.71 2.08
C LYS A 63 15.15 -29.39 2.95
N THR A 64 15.05 -30.01 4.13
CA THR A 64 13.95 -29.77 5.08
C THR A 64 13.88 -28.30 5.50
N ASP A 65 15.03 -27.71 5.83
CA ASP A 65 15.14 -26.29 6.19
C ASP A 65 14.72 -25.37 5.03
N THR A 66 15.15 -25.68 3.80
CA THR A 66 14.76 -24.94 2.60
C THR A 66 13.25 -25.02 2.34
N TYR A 67 12.61 -26.18 2.54
CA TYR A 67 11.15 -26.31 2.43
C TYR A 67 10.41 -25.46 3.48
N LYS A 68 10.91 -25.44 4.73
CA LYS A 68 10.39 -24.57 5.79
C LYS A 68 10.48 -23.09 5.37
N ALA A 69 11.65 -22.67 4.91
CA ALA A 69 11.87 -21.30 4.43
C ALA A 69 10.96 -20.93 3.24
N GLN A 70 10.77 -21.83 2.28
CA GLN A 70 9.82 -21.64 1.18
C GLN A 70 8.37 -21.48 1.66
N SER A 71 7.95 -22.28 2.66
CA SER A 71 6.60 -22.18 3.22
C SER A 71 6.35 -20.82 3.86
N ILE A 72 7.32 -20.32 4.63
CA ILE A 72 7.29 -18.99 5.24
C ILE A 72 7.25 -17.91 4.18
N MET A 73 8.14 -17.98 3.18
CA MET A 73 8.16 -17.03 2.04
C MET A 73 6.80 -16.99 1.31
N ARG A 74 6.17 -18.16 1.08
CA ARG A 74 4.83 -18.24 0.48
C ARG A 74 3.76 -17.58 1.35
N SER A 75 3.85 -17.75 2.66
CA SER A 75 2.94 -17.09 3.61
C SER A 75 3.09 -15.57 3.55
N ILE A 76 4.33 -15.05 3.58
CA ILE A 76 4.61 -13.62 3.45
C ILE A 76 4.13 -13.11 2.08
N LYS A 77 4.42 -13.82 0.98
CA LYS A 77 3.94 -13.48 -0.36
C LYS A 77 2.43 -13.34 -0.40
N LYS A 78 1.70 -14.27 0.22
CA LYS A 78 0.24 -14.28 0.27
C LYS A 78 -0.33 -13.14 1.13
N SER A 79 0.28 -12.86 2.27
CA SER A 79 -0.17 -11.79 3.17
C SER A 79 0.10 -10.40 2.60
N THR A 80 1.23 -10.23 1.89
CA THR A 80 1.63 -8.96 1.28
C THR A 80 1.09 -8.75 -0.13
N LEU A 81 0.35 -9.72 -0.71
CA LEU A 81 -0.14 -9.71 -2.10
C LEU A 81 0.98 -9.40 -3.12
N SER A 82 2.17 -9.93 -2.88
CA SER A 82 3.32 -9.70 -3.76
C SER A 82 3.28 -10.65 -4.97
N PHE A 83 3.44 -10.13 -6.20
CA PHE A 83 3.48 -10.97 -7.41
C PHE A 83 4.74 -11.82 -7.46
N ASN A 84 5.91 -11.19 -7.22
CA ASN A 84 7.20 -11.87 -7.16
C ASN A 84 7.79 -11.76 -5.76
N MET A 85 8.38 -12.85 -5.27
CA MET A 85 9.09 -12.87 -4.00
C MET A 85 10.31 -13.76 -4.15
N ASN A 86 11.48 -13.17 -3.96
CA ASN A 86 12.77 -13.81 -4.00
C ASN A 86 13.44 -13.65 -2.63
N MET A 87 14.24 -14.59 -2.25
CA MET A 87 14.92 -14.63 -0.95
C MET A 87 16.40 -14.99 -1.11
N LEU A 88 17.25 -14.29 -0.39
CA LEU A 88 18.63 -14.70 -0.11
C LEU A 88 18.65 -15.41 1.25
N ASN A 89 19.12 -16.65 1.25
CA ASN A 89 19.24 -17.50 2.42
C ASN A 89 20.72 -17.62 2.79
N LEU A 90 21.14 -17.03 3.88
CA LEU A 90 22.51 -17.04 4.39
C LEU A 90 22.62 -18.08 5.51
N LEU A 91 23.48 -19.08 5.31
CA LEU A 91 23.74 -20.15 6.29
C LEU A 91 25.10 -19.89 6.96
N LEU A 92 25.08 -19.69 8.28
CA LEU A 92 26.29 -19.39 9.05
C LEU A 92 26.88 -20.58 9.79
N ASP A 93 26.18 -21.71 9.82
CA ASP A 93 26.64 -22.90 10.53
C ASP A 93 26.28 -24.16 9.76
N THR A 94 27.22 -24.68 8.99
CA THR A 94 26.99 -25.88 8.16
C THR A 94 28.14 -26.85 8.28
N GLY A 95 27.83 -28.16 8.24
CA GLY A 95 28.84 -29.20 8.14
C GLY A 95 29.69 -29.05 6.88
N GLU A 96 30.93 -29.49 6.93
CA GLU A 96 31.90 -29.37 5.82
C GLU A 96 31.43 -30.07 4.54
N SER A 97 30.67 -31.17 4.68
CA SER A 97 30.17 -31.97 3.55
C SER A 97 28.87 -31.46 2.94
N VAL A 98 28.25 -30.41 3.50
CA VAL A 98 26.97 -29.88 3.04
C VAL A 98 27.19 -29.07 1.77
N LYS A 99 26.62 -29.54 0.65
CA LYS A 99 26.57 -28.78 -0.61
C LYS A 99 25.30 -27.94 -0.65
N VAL A 100 25.46 -26.63 -0.76
CA VAL A 100 24.34 -25.71 -0.93
C VAL A 100 23.75 -25.84 -2.33
N PHE A 101 22.46 -25.62 -2.44
CA PHE A 101 21.74 -25.64 -3.71
C PHE A 101 20.70 -24.52 -3.73
N ASP A 102 20.45 -24.02 -4.92
CA ASP A 102 19.46 -22.98 -5.13
C ASP A 102 18.12 -23.59 -5.54
N THR A 103 17.07 -22.85 -5.25
CA THR A 103 15.72 -23.16 -5.73
C THR A 103 15.19 -21.96 -6.54
N LYS A 104 14.10 -22.17 -7.28
CA LYS A 104 13.56 -21.16 -8.24
C LYS A 104 13.52 -19.71 -7.73
N ASN A 105 13.35 -19.50 -6.42
CA ASN A 105 13.19 -18.16 -5.82
C ASN A 105 14.04 -17.96 -4.57
N ILE A 106 14.94 -18.89 -4.26
CA ILE A 106 15.82 -18.83 -3.09
C ILE A 106 17.23 -19.11 -3.56
N GLU A 107 18.08 -18.12 -3.39
CA GLU A 107 19.52 -18.25 -3.51
C GLU A 107 20.09 -18.58 -2.14
N THR A 108 20.91 -19.61 -2.03
CA THR A 108 21.46 -20.07 -0.75
C THR A 108 22.98 -19.93 -0.77
N ILE A 109 23.51 -19.23 0.22
CA ILE A 109 24.95 -18.95 0.36
C ILE A 109 25.42 -19.41 1.73
N LYS A 110 26.53 -20.14 1.75
CA LYS A 110 27.27 -20.47 2.98
C LYS A 110 28.20 -19.33 3.32
N ILE A 111 28.23 -18.91 4.58
CA ILE A 111 29.07 -17.84 5.10
C ILE A 111 29.89 -18.38 6.27
N ASP A 112 31.15 -18.61 6.08
CA ASP A 112 32.11 -18.98 7.14
C ASP A 112 32.88 -17.75 7.62
N GLU A 113 33.10 -16.77 6.72
CA GLU A 113 33.78 -15.49 6.99
C GLU A 113 33.01 -14.33 6.35
N ILE A 114 33.19 -13.12 6.85
CA ILE A 114 32.50 -11.95 6.28
C ILE A 114 32.94 -11.68 4.83
N ASN A 115 34.15 -12.12 4.46
CA ASN A 115 34.65 -12.00 3.10
C ASN A 115 33.87 -12.88 2.11
N ASP A 116 33.31 -14.04 2.53
CA ASP A 116 32.44 -14.88 1.69
C ASP A 116 31.20 -14.12 1.24
N PHE A 117 30.62 -13.31 2.15
CA PHE A 117 29.50 -12.43 1.84
C PHE A 117 29.91 -11.33 0.85
N LYS A 118 31.04 -10.68 1.09
CA LYS A 118 31.51 -9.53 0.29
C LYS A 118 31.92 -9.92 -1.14
N THR A 119 32.55 -11.08 -1.30
CA THR A 119 33.09 -11.56 -2.60
C THR A 119 32.10 -12.42 -3.39
N ASN A 120 30.99 -12.81 -2.77
CA ASN A 120 29.99 -13.61 -3.45
C ASN A 120 29.43 -12.90 -4.70
N LYS A 121 29.44 -13.62 -5.84
CA LYS A 121 29.01 -13.05 -7.13
C LYS A 121 27.57 -12.57 -7.12
N PHE A 122 26.64 -13.38 -6.59
CA PHE A 122 25.23 -13.03 -6.51
C PHE A 122 25.01 -11.79 -5.63
N VAL A 123 25.63 -11.75 -4.44
CA VAL A 123 25.53 -10.59 -3.52
C VAL A 123 26.08 -9.34 -4.18
N SER A 124 27.24 -9.42 -4.83
CA SER A 124 27.89 -8.27 -5.47
C SER A 124 27.15 -7.75 -6.72
N GLU A 125 26.39 -8.62 -7.39
CA GLU A 125 25.53 -8.22 -8.53
C GLU A 125 24.23 -7.54 -8.06
N PHE A 126 23.57 -8.10 -7.03
CA PHE A 126 22.32 -7.53 -6.49
C PHE A 126 22.55 -6.32 -5.59
N PHE A 127 23.68 -6.28 -4.87
CA PHE A 127 24.05 -5.25 -3.92
C PHE A 127 25.44 -4.68 -4.22
N PRO A 128 25.60 -3.88 -5.26
CA PRO A 128 26.91 -3.38 -5.70
C PRO A 128 27.70 -2.65 -4.61
N LYS A 129 27.01 -1.97 -3.71
CA LYS A 129 27.60 -1.24 -2.58
C LYS A 129 28.37 -2.14 -1.60
N VAL A 130 28.11 -3.46 -1.60
CA VAL A 130 28.80 -4.38 -0.70
C VAL A 130 30.30 -4.40 -0.94
N LYS A 131 30.75 -4.11 -2.19
CA LYS A 131 32.17 -4.06 -2.55
C LYS A 131 32.92 -2.94 -1.83
N ASP A 132 32.24 -1.81 -1.64
CA ASP A 132 32.79 -0.61 -1.03
C ASP A 132 32.54 -0.57 0.48
N ALA A 133 31.77 -1.53 1.03
CA ALA A 133 31.49 -1.61 2.45
C ALA A 133 32.75 -1.99 3.23
N GLU A 134 33.03 -1.21 4.30
CA GLU A 134 34.12 -1.47 5.23
C GLU A 134 33.77 -2.63 6.17
N LEU A 135 33.74 -3.85 5.63
CA LEU A 135 33.49 -5.08 6.36
C LEU A 135 34.82 -5.76 6.65
N SER A 136 35.29 -5.69 7.88
CA SER A 136 36.54 -6.30 8.36
C SER A 136 36.29 -7.68 8.97
N ASP A 137 37.21 -8.62 8.79
CA ASP A 137 37.18 -9.93 9.47
C ASP A 137 37.66 -9.82 10.95
N GLN A 138 38.16 -8.66 11.36
CA GLN A 138 38.60 -8.45 12.73
C GLN A 138 37.40 -8.14 13.64
N VAL A 139 37.34 -8.83 14.78
CA VAL A 139 36.35 -8.58 15.82
C VAL A 139 36.83 -7.41 16.70
N ASP A 140 36.25 -6.24 16.50
CA ASP A 140 36.48 -5.05 17.32
C ASP A 140 35.25 -4.73 18.19
N PRO A 141 35.36 -4.81 19.53
CA PRO A 141 34.24 -4.46 20.41
C PRO A 141 33.74 -3.03 20.24
N VAL A 142 34.60 -2.08 19.89
CA VAL A 142 34.18 -0.69 19.66
C VAL A 142 33.36 -0.58 18.39
N GLU A 143 33.81 -1.22 17.31
CA GLU A 143 33.06 -1.30 16.07
C GLU A 143 31.71 -1.99 16.29
N PHE A 144 31.66 -3.10 17.02
CA PHE A 144 30.43 -3.83 17.35
C PHE A 144 29.40 -2.91 18.02
N PHE A 145 29.77 -2.14 19.03
CA PHE A 145 28.86 -1.20 19.67
C PHE A 145 28.41 -0.07 18.74
N LYS A 146 29.32 0.47 17.91
CA LYS A 146 29.00 1.52 16.95
C LYS A 146 27.97 1.04 15.91
N LEU A 147 28.18 -0.13 15.31
CA LEU A 147 27.25 -0.72 14.34
C LEU A 147 25.87 -0.97 14.96
N THR A 148 25.83 -1.45 16.20
CA THR A 148 24.58 -1.66 16.94
C THR A 148 23.84 -0.34 17.17
N GLU A 149 24.56 0.70 17.57
CA GLU A 149 23.98 2.04 17.79
C GLU A 149 23.44 2.63 16.49
N ASP A 150 24.16 2.54 15.39
CA ASP A 150 23.73 3.02 14.07
C ASP A 150 22.44 2.34 13.60
N MET A 151 22.33 1.02 13.78
CA MET A 151 21.09 0.27 13.46
C MET A 151 19.93 0.72 14.36
N ASN A 152 20.17 0.89 15.66
CA ASN A 152 19.15 1.34 16.61
C ASN A 152 18.65 2.75 16.25
N GLN A 153 19.55 3.67 15.95
CA GLN A 153 19.18 5.03 15.54
C GLN A 153 18.36 5.03 14.25
N LYS A 154 18.74 4.20 13.25
CA LYS A 154 17.96 4.08 12.02
C LYS A 154 16.58 3.48 12.27
N THR A 155 16.50 2.47 13.11
CA THR A 155 15.22 1.83 13.50
C THR A 155 14.30 2.82 14.20
N ILE A 156 14.80 3.53 15.23
CA ILE A 156 14.06 4.58 15.96
C ILE A 156 13.59 5.68 15.00
N LYS A 157 14.43 6.12 14.08
CA LYS A 157 14.06 7.12 13.06
C LYS A 157 12.94 6.63 12.16
N ASN A 158 12.97 5.37 11.75
CA ASN A 158 11.92 4.76 10.92
C ASN A 158 10.61 4.59 11.70
N GLU A 159 10.67 4.15 12.96
CA GLU A 159 9.51 4.04 13.85
C GLU A 159 8.86 5.41 14.10
N LYS A 160 9.65 6.45 14.38
CA LYS A 160 9.13 7.83 14.52
C LYS A 160 8.44 8.33 13.26
N LYS A 161 8.98 8.00 12.07
CA LYS A 161 8.33 8.34 10.80
C LYS A 161 7.00 7.60 10.62
N LEU A 162 6.94 6.31 10.96
CA LEU A 162 5.70 5.53 10.92
C LEU A 162 4.69 6.07 11.95
N ALA A 163 5.12 6.27 13.18
CA ALA A 163 4.28 6.83 14.25
C ALA A 163 3.63 8.16 13.85
N LYS A 164 4.37 9.04 13.14
CA LYS A 164 3.83 10.31 12.63
C LYS A 164 2.70 10.11 11.62
N ILE A 165 2.79 9.08 10.76
CA ILE A 165 1.72 8.76 9.78
C ILE A 165 0.48 8.25 10.50
N PHE A 166 0.66 7.42 11.54
CA PHE A 166 -0.44 6.83 12.31
C PHE A 166 -0.90 7.70 13.48
N SER A 167 -0.29 8.87 13.71
CA SER A 167 -0.68 9.77 14.81
C SER A 167 -2.12 10.31 14.61
N PRO A 168 -2.90 10.49 15.68
CA PRO A 168 -4.24 11.07 15.61
C PRO A 168 -4.19 12.49 15.01
N LYS A 169 -5.06 12.75 14.03
CA LYS A 169 -5.29 14.09 13.48
C LYS A 169 -6.80 14.37 13.52
N LYS A 170 -7.19 15.61 13.74
CA LYS A 170 -8.60 16.00 13.73
C LYS A 170 -9.12 16.01 12.28
N PRO A 171 -10.17 15.24 11.95
CA PRO A 171 -10.71 15.12 10.59
C PRO A 171 -11.68 16.28 10.27
N VAL A 172 -11.15 17.48 10.17
CA VAL A 172 -11.93 18.72 10.01
C VAL A 172 -12.66 18.75 8.66
N ILE A 173 -11.99 18.34 7.57
CA ILE A 173 -12.57 18.39 6.23
C ILE A 173 -13.66 17.34 6.07
N THR A 174 -13.46 16.16 6.63
CA THR A 174 -14.48 15.09 6.65
C THR A 174 -15.78 15.59 7.28
N TYR A 175 -15.71 16.19 8.46
CA TYR A 175 -16.91 16.71 9.14
C TYR A 175 -17.51 17.90 8.42
N ALA A 176 -16.70 18.78 7.83
CA ALA A 176 -17.20 19.87 7.00
C ALA A 176 -18.00 19.33 5.78
N LEU A 177 -17.50 18.31 5.07
CA LEU A 177 -18.22 17.69 3.98
C LEU A 177 -19.52 17.04 4.43
N ILE A 178 -19.55 16.37 5.58
CA ILE A 178 -20.79 15.79 6.14
C ILE A 178 -21.82 16.91 6.39
N VAL A 179 -21.41 17.98 7.05
CA VAL A 179 -22.31 19.14 7.34
C VAL A 179 -22.82 19.76 6.02
N ILE A 180 -21.95 19.98 5.04
CA ILE A 180 -22.34 20.55 3.75
C ILE A 180 -23.37 19.65 3.04
N ASN A 181 -23.15 18.33 2.99
CA ASN A 181 -24.12 17.40 2.39
C ASN A 181 -25.47 17.44 3.09
N ILE A 182 -25.49 17.44 4.43
CA ILE A 182 -26.73 17.52 5.21
C ILE A 182 -27.44 18.86 4.94
N MET A 183 -26.71 19.98 4.94
CA MET A 183 -27.30 21.30 4.68
C MET A 183 -27.89 21.39 3.26
N ILE A 184 -27.20 20.88 2.25
CA ILE A 184 -27.71 20.84 0.89
C ILE A 184 -28.93 19.94 0.80
N TYR A 185 -28.94 18.77 1.42
CA TYR A 185 -30.08 17.88 1.45
C TYR A 185 -31.32 18.54 2.08
N LEU A 186 -31.16 19.21 3.24
CA LEU A 186 -32.24 19.94 3.88
C LEU A 186 -32.74 21.10 3.02
N TYR A 187 -31.83 21.83 2.37
CA TYR A 187 -32.20 22.89 1.42
C TYR A 187 -33.03 22.35 0.28
N MET A 188 -32.62 21.24 -0.35
CA MET A 188 -33.35 20.59 -1.45
C MET A 188 -34.73 20.11 -0.99
N LEU A 189 -34.83 19.52 0.20
CA LEU A 189 -36.09 19.06 0.79
C LEU A 189 -37.08 20.20 0.99
N LEU A 190 -36.61 21.40 1.34
CA LEU A 190 -37.47 22.56 1.62
C LEU A 190 -37.84 23.39 0.39
N TYR A 191 -36.93 23.47 -0.60
CA TYR A 191 -37.03 24.44 -1.69
C TYR A 191 -37.10 23.83 -3.10
N ASP A 192 -36.85 22.52 -3.27
CA ASP A 192 -36.88 21.84 -4.57
C ASP A 192 -38.12 20.94 -4.72
N GLY A 193 -39.29 21.45 -4.33
CA GLY A 193 -40.53 20.69 -4.35
C GLY A 193 -41.00 20.24 -5.75
N ASP A 194 -40.58 20.91 -6.81
CA ASP A 194 -40.83 20.55 -8.22
C ASP A 194 -39.68 19.71 -8.82
N GLY A 195 -38.59 19.47 -8.10
CA GLY A 195 -37.41 18.73 -8.57
C GLY A 195 -36.57 19.42 -9.64
N SER A 196 -36.84 20.69 -9.96
CA SER A 196 -36.19 21.41 -11.05
C SER A 196 -34.72 21.69 -10.74
N LEU A 197 -34.41 21.99 -9.48
CA LEU A 197 -33.04 22.26 -9.04
C LEU A 197 -32.21 20.97 -9.05
N SER A 198 -32.76 19.88 -8.50
CA SER A 198 -32.14 18.54 -8.54
C SER A 198 -31.85 18.12 -9.97
N TYR A 199 -32.80 18.29 -10.87
CA TYR A 199 -32.64 17.98 -12.30
C TYR A 199 -31.48 18.75 -12.96
N ASN A 200 -31.35 20.03 -12.64
CA ASN A 200 -30.29 20.88 -13.21
C ASN A 200 -28.91 20.61 -12.65
N LEU A 201 -28.82 20.14 -11.40
CA LEU A 201 -27.56 19.91 -10.69
C LEU A 201 -27.10 18.44 -10.74
N ALA A 202 -27.98 17.51 -11.09
CA ALA A 202 -27.67 16.09 -11.23
C ALA A 202 -26.81 15.80 -12.47
N ASN A 203 -25.92 14.81 -12.35
CA ASN A 203 -25.08 14.38 -13.44
C ASN A 203 -25.81 13.36 -14.32
N ASN A 204 -25.78 13.53 -15.63
CA ASN A 204 -26.17 12.55 -16.62
C ASN A 204 -25.46 12.81 -17.96
N TYR A 205 -25.56 11.82 -18.85
CA TYR A 205 -24.96 11.89 -20.18
C TYR A 205 -25.40 13.13 -20.99
N ILE A 206 -26.71 13.45 -20.99
CA ILE A 206 -27.26 14.59 -21.76
C ILE A 206 -26.75 15.92 -21.23
N SER A 207 -26.75 16.11 -19.90
CA SER A 207 -26.23 17.32 -19.25
C SER A 207 -24.76 17.55 -19.60
N LEU A 208 -23.95 16.50 -19.56
CA LEU A 208 -22.52 16.61 -19.85
C LEU A 208 -22.26 16.97 -21.33
N ARG A 209 -22.99 16.36 -22.27
CA ARG A 209 -22.92 16.69 -23.70
C ARG A 209 -23.42 18.10 -24.01
N SER A 210 -24.34 18.63 -23.22
CA SER A 210 -24.84 19.99 -23.32
C SER A 210 -23.91 21.04 -22.69
N GLY A 211 -22.71 20.63 -22.21
CA GLY A 211 -21.73 21.53 -21.62
C GLY A 211 -21.95 21.85 -20.14
N LYS A 212 -22.87 21.17 -19.45
CA LYS A 212 -23.11 21.36 -18.01
C LYS A 212 -22.08 20.60 -17.18
N TYR A 213 -20.79 20.89 -17.36
CA TYR A 213 -19.67 20.18 -16.69
C TYR A 213 -19.67 20.33 -15.16
N TYR A 214 -20.32 21.37 -14.62
CA TYR A 214 -20.47 21.57 -13.18
C TYR A 214 -21.22 20.42 -12.51
N THR A 215 -22.09 19.70 -13.26
CA THR A 215 -22.84 18.54 -12.75
C THR A 215 -21.94 17.40 -12.28
N LEU A 216 -20.71 17.32 -12.77
CA LEU A 216 -19.70 16.37 -12.28
C LEU A 216 -19.34 16.60 -10.80
N ILE A 217 -19.55 17.82 -10.29
CA ILE A 217 -19.26 18.18 -8.89
C ILE A 217 -20.56 18.34 -8.10
N THR A 218 -21.55 19.05 -8.64
CA THR A 218 -22.77 19.35 -7.88
C THR A 218 -23.58 18.09 -7.53
N SER A 219 -23.61 17.12 -8.43
CA SER A 219 -24.29 15.84 -8.20
C SER A 219 -23.75 15.06 -7.00
N MET A 220 -22.49 15.27 -6.63
CA MET A 220 -21.87 14.61 -5.47
C MET A 220 -22.47 15.05 -4.14
N PHE A 221 -23.24 16.13 -4.11
CA PHE A 221 -23.89 16.68 -2.92
C PHE A 221 -25.41 16.45 -2.89
N LEU A 222 -25.98 15.91 -3.96
CA LEU A 222 -27.41 15.61 -4.04
C LEU A 222 -27.69 14.20 -3.52
N HIS A 223 -28.85 14.00 -2.88
CA HIS A 223 -29.27 12.69 -2.39
C HIS A 223 -30.76 12.51 -2.62
N ALA A 224 -31.16 11.34 -3.11
CA ALA A 224 -32.54 11.04 -3.50
C ALA A 224 -33.51 11.00 -2.30
N ASP A 225 -33.04 10.45 -1.18
CA ASP A 225 -33.86 10.22 0.01
C ASP A 225 -33.00 10.17 1.29
N ILE A 226 -33.68 10.08 2.44
CA ILE A 226 -33.06 10.08 3.77
C ILE A 226 -32.16 8.86 4.00
N ILE A 227 -32.52 7.72 3.41
CA ILE A 227 -31.72 6.48 3.54
C ILE A 227 -30.43 6.63 2.75
N HIS A 228 -30.51 7.19 1.55
CA HIS A 228 -29.36 7.43 0.68
C HIS A 228 -28.35 8.37 1.35
N ILE A 229 -28.78 9.52 1.87
CA ILE A 229 -27.85 10.43 2.57
C ILE A 229 -27.31 9.81 3.85
N ALA A 230 -28.14 9.09 4.61
CA ALA A 230 -27.72 8.46 5.87
C ALA A 230 -26.56 7.46 5.63
N PHE A 231 -26.69 6.57 4.63
CA PHE A 231 -25.62 5.63 4.30
C PHE A 231 -24.36 6.32 3.76
N ASN A 232 -24.50 7.33 2.92
CA ASN A 232 -23.36 8.11 2.44
C ASN A 232 -22.63 8.82 3.58
N MET A 233 -23.34 9.50 4.46
CA MET A 233 -22.75 10.22 5.60
C MET A 233 -22.14 9.26 6.62
N TYR A 234 -22.76 8.10 6.85
CA TYR A 234 -22.19 7.05 7.69
C TYR A 234 -20.87 6.51 7.09
N ALA A 235 -20.85 6.19 5.80
CA ALA A 235 -19.64 5.74 5.12
C ALA A 235 -18.54 6.82 5.14
N LEU A 236 -18.90 8.08 4.89
CA LEU A 236 -17.96 9.20 4.96
C LEU A 236 -17.42 9.41 6.39
N TYR A 237 -18.27 9.24 7.41
CA TYR A 237 -17.88 9.31 8.82
C TYR A 237 -16.86 8.22 9.21
N ILE A 238 -16.96 7.01 8.64
CA ILE A 238 -16.04 5.89 8.91
C ILE A 238 -14.72 6.01 8.10
N LEU A 239 -14.83 6.28 6.80
CA LEU A 239 -13.68 6.24 5.88
C LEU A 239 -12.93 7.58 5.82
N GLY A 240 -13.65 8.68 5.87
CA GLY A 240 -13.09 10.02 5.72
C GLY A 240 -11.98 10.35 6.73
N PRO A 241 -12.20 10.14 8.04
CA PRO A 241 -11.16 10.42 9.05
C PRO A 241 -9.88 9.63 8.83
N GLN A 242 -9.97 8.40 8.32
CA GLN A 242 -8.80 7.57 8.02
C GLN A 242 -7.99 8.16 6.87
N VAL A 243 -8.65 8.52 5.76
CA VAL A 243 -7.98 9.09 4.59
C VAL A 243 -7.43 10.48 4.90
N GLU A 244 -8.20 11.34 5.58
CA GLU A 244 -7.73 12.67 6.00
C GLU A 244 -6.51 12.58 6.94
N LYS A 245 -6.49 11.57 7.82
CA LYS A 245 -5.35 11.28 8.70
C LYS A 245 -4.10 10.88 7.91
N TYR A 246 -4.23 9.96 6.96
CA TYR A 246 -3.09 9.37 6.24
C TYR A 246 -2.54 10.30 5.16
N TYR A 247 -3.41 11.02 4.46
CA TYR A 247 -3.02 11.87 3.33
C TYR A 247 -2.92 13.36 3.68
N GLY A 248 -3.60 13.80 4.74
CA GLY A 248 -3.74 15.21 5.10
C GLY A 248 -4.87 15.90 4.34
N LYS A 249 -5.24 17.11 4.78
CA LYS A 249 -6.45 17.84 4.35
C LYS A 249 -6.51 18.09 2.82
N CYS A 250 -5.45 18.65 2.25
CA CYS A 250 -5.43 19.01 0.82
C CYS A 250 -5.50 17.76 -0.08
N LYS A 251 -4.71 16.73 0.23
CA LYS A 251 -4.71 15.49 -0.55
C LYS A 251 -6.02 14.74 -0.40
N PHE A 252 -6.64 14.77 0.78
CA PHE A 252 -7.97 14.22 1.00
C PHE A 252 -9.02 14.86 0.07
N LEU A 253 -9.04 16.19 -0.04
CA LEU A 253 -9.94 16.88 -0.97
C LEU A 253 -9.67 16.50 -2.43
N LEU A 254 -8.40 16.42 -2.84
CA LEU A 254 -8.05 15.96 -4.19
C LEU A 254 -8.55 14.54 -4.47
N ILE A 255 -8.35 13.61 -3.52
CA ILE A 255 -8.88 12.25 -3.65
C ILE A 255 -10.40 12.28 -3.78
N TYR A 256 -11.08 12.96 -2.87
CA TYR A 256 -12.55 13.03 -2.84
C TYR A 256 -13.13 13.56 -4.15
N PHE A 257 -12.70 14.74 -4.59
CA PHE A 257 -13.27 15.38 -5.77
C PHE A 257 -12.86 14.70 -7.09
N LEU A 258 -11.58 14.40 -7.28
CA LEU A 258 -11.12 13.81 -8.53
C LEU A 258 -11.63 12.39 -8.71
N SER A 259 -11.73 11.59 -7.65
CA SER A 259 -12.34 10.26 -7.76
C SER A 259 -13.86 10.33 -7.99
N GLY A 260 -14.55 11.27 -7.35
CA GLY A 260 -15.98 11.50 -7.60
C GLY A 260 -16.27 11.96 -9.04
N ILE A 261 -15.44 12.86 -9.59
CA ILE A 261 -15.52 13.28 -10.99
C ILE A 261 -15.33 12.09 -11.93
N LEU A 262 -14.31 11.25 -11.70
CA LEU A 262 -14.11 10.05 -12.53
C LEU A 262 -15.28 9.08 -12.40
N GLY A 263 -15.83 8.91 -11.19
CA GLY A 263 -17.05 8.13 -10.94
C GLY A 263 -18.24 8.63 -11.78
N ASN A 264 -18.49 9.92 -11.74
CA ASN A 264 -19.57 10.54 -12.52
C ASN A 264 -19.37 10.42 -14.04
N ILE A 265 -18.14 10.46 -14.52
CA ILE A 265 -17.82 10.21 -15.93
C ILE A 265 -18.06 8.75 -16.30
N PHE A 266 -17.68 7.79 -15.44
CA PHE A 266 -18.01 6.38 -15.63
C PHE A 266 -19.51 6.15 -15.72
N SER A 267 -20.29 6.78 -14.84
CA SER A 267 -21.73 6.76 -14.90
C SER A 267 -22.25 7.19 -16.29
N CYS A 268 -21.80 8.34 -16.79
CA CYS A 268 -22.21 8.84 -18.12
C CYS A 268 -21.84 7.90 -19.28
N VAL A 269 -20.77 7.13 -19.17
CA VAL A 269 -20.33 6.17 -20.21
C VAL A 269 -21.14 4.88 -20.17
N PHE A 270 -21.35 4.32 -18.97
CA PHE A 270 -21.86 2.94 -18.81
C PHE A 270 -23.32 2.85 -18.43
N MET A 271 -23.96 3.92 -17.96
CA MET A 271 -25.38 3.94 -17.68
C MET A 271 -26.17 4.43 -18.90
N ASP A 272 -27.49 4.21 -18.87
CA ASP A 272 -28.40 4.75 -19.89
C ASP A 272 -28.42 6.27 -19.85
N SER A 273 -28.56 6.91 -21.01
CA SER A 273 -28.46 8.36 -21.16
C SER A 273 -29.46 9.18 -20.32
N ASN A 274 -30.58 8.56 -19.94
CA ASN A 274 -31.62 9.18 -19.13
C ASN A 274 -31.49 8.96 -17.63
N VAL A 275 -30.48 8.18 -17.21
CA VAL A 275 -30.23 7.91 -15.78
C VAL A 275 -29.47 9.09 -15.17
N PHE A 276 -29.96 9.57 -14.03
CA PHE A 276 -29.30 10.60 -13.24
C PHE A 276 -28.44 9.97 -12.17
N SER A 277 -27.16 10.35 -12.13
CA SER A 277 -26.24 9.97 -11.08
C SER A 277 -26.15 11.09 -10.05
N ILE A 278 -26.48 10.77 -8.80
CA ILE A 278 -26.44 11.67 -7.66
C ILE A 278 -25.88 10.94 -6.43
N GLY A 279 -25.26 11.66 -5.51
CA GLY A 279 -24.74 11.13 -4.26
C GLY A 279 -23.22 11.26 -4.12
N ALA A 280 -22.77 11.30 -2.88
CA ALA A 280 -21.35 11.32 -2.52
C ALA A 280 -20.65 9.96 -2.76
N SER A 281 -21.40 8.93 -3.11
CA SER A 281 -20.92 7.53 -3.10
C SER A 281 -19.73 7.28 -4.03
N GLY A 282 -19.68 7.87 -5.22
CA GLY A 282 -18.52 7.79 -6.12
C GLY A 282 -17.25 8.30 -5.47
N ALA A 283 -17.31 9.46 -4.78
CA ALA A 283 -16.17 10.00 -4.04
C ALA A 283 -15.83 9.13 -2.80
N ILE A 284 -16.83 8.58 -2.11
CA ILE A 284 -16.64 7.67 -0.96
C ILE A 284 -15.96 6.38 -1.41
N PHE A 285 -16.34 5.81 -2.56
CA PHE A 285 -15.59 4.70 -3.16
C PHE A 285 -14.15 5.10 -3.53
N GLY A 286 -13.93 6.37 -3.89
CA GLY A 286 -12.59 6.93 -4.04
C GLY A 286 -11.78 6.92 -2.75
N LEU A 287 -12.41 7.25 -1.61
CA LEU A 287 -11.76 7.12 -0.31
C LEU A 287 -11.42 5.65 0.00
N LEU A 288 -12.31 4.72 -0.33
CA LEU A 288 -12.07 3.28 -0.16
C LEU A 288 -10.91 2.79 -1.04
N GLY A 289 -10.83 3.27 -2.29
CA GLY A 289 -9.71 3.04 -3.20
C GLY A 289 -8.37 3.59 -2.65
N SER A 290 -8.41 4.76 -2.02
CA SER A 290 -7.22 5.36 -1.40
C SER A 290 -6.74 4.57 -0.18
N ILE A 291 -7.65 3.99 0.62
CA ILE A 291 -7.32 3.07 1.72
C ILE A 291 -6.71 1.78 1.16
N ALA A 292 -7.25 1.25 0.06
CA ALA A 292 -6.68 0.09 -0.60
C ALA A 292 -5.23 0.33 -1.07
N TYR A 293 -4.97 1.47 -1.70
CA TYR A 293 -3.61 1.84 -2.08
C TYR A 293 -2.71 2.06 -0.86
N PHE A 294 -3.19 2.74 0.19
CA PHE A 294 -2.44 2.94 1.43
C PHE A 294 -2.04 1.60 2.07
N THR A 295 -2.98 0.68 2.21
CA THR A 295 -2.72 -0.64 2.81
C THR A 295 -1.82 -1.51 1.93
N TYR A 296 -1.91 -1.37 0.60
CA TYR A 296 -0.97 -2.00 -0.32
C TYR A 296 0.44 -1.42 -0.22
N TYR A 297 0.58 -0.10 -0.11
CA TYR A 297 1.87 0.57 0.02
C TYR A 297 2.57 0.17 1.33
N TYR A 298 1.84 0.12 2.45
CA TYR A 298 2.34 -0.28 3.76
C TYR A 298 2.09 -1.76 4.07
N ARG A 299 1.95 -2.63 3.06
CA ARG A 299 1.56 -4.05 3.22
C ARG A 299 2.50 -4.87 4.10
N ALA A 300 3.77 -4.51 4.17
CA ALA A 300 4.75 -5.12 5.07
C ALA A 300 4.43 -4.79 6.54
N THR A 301 4.14 -3.53 6.83
CA THR A 301 3.79 -3.05 8.19
C THR A 301 2.38 -3.47 8.60
N LEU A 302 1.43 -3.43 7.66
CA LEU A 302 0.00 -3.70 7.90
C LEU A 302 -0.41 -5.16 7.61
N GLN A 303 0.52 -6.06 7.62
CA GLN A 303 0.45 -7.52 7.47
C GLN A 303 -0.96 -8.10 7.18
N GLY A 304 -1.29 -8.20 5.89
CA GLY A 304 -2.55 -8.85 5.47
C GLY A 304 -3.83 -8.02 5.59
N LEU A 305 -3.80 -6.79 6.14
CA LEU A 305 -4.97 -5.94 6.35
C LEU A 305 -5.73 -5.68 5.02
N LEU A 306 -5.00 -5.42 3.94
CA LEU A 306 -5.60 -5.25 2.61
C LEU A 306 -6.46 -6.44 2.22
N ARG A 307 -5.94 -7.66 2.42
CA ARG A 307 -6.62 -8.90 2.04
C ARG A 307 -7.75 -9.27 2.99
N SER A 308 -7.54 -9.13 4.30
CA SER A 308 -8.48 -9.62 5.32
C SER A 308 -9.62 -8.66 5.61
N GLN A 309 -9.44 -7.36 5.35
CA GLN A 309 -10.45 -6.34 5.67
C GLN A 309 -10.83 -5.47 4.47
N VAL A 310 -9.87 -4.85 3.79
CA VAL A 310 -10.18 -3.83 2.77
C VAL A 310 -10.82 -4.45 1.54
N ILE A 311 -10.23 -5.50 0.96
CA ILE A 311 -10.79 -6.17 -0.23
C ILE A 311 -12.19 -6.75 0.04
N PRO A 312 -12.46 -7.47 1.15
CA PRO A 312 -13.82 -7.92 1.46
C PRO A 312 -14.84 -6.80 1.56
N VAL A 313 -14.48 -5.66 2.18
CA VAL A 313 -15.36 -4.49 2.26
C VAL A 313 -15.65 -3.91 0.87
N ILE A 314 -14.64 -3.78 0.00
CA ILE A 314 -14.84 -3.34 -1.39
C ILE A 314 -15.79 -4.29 -2.12
N LEU A 315 -15.52 -5.59 -2.08
CA LEU A 315 -16.32 -6.59 -2.78
C LEU A 315 -17.77 -6.62 -2.27
N LEU A 316 -17.94 -6.58 -0.94
CA LEU A 316 -19.28 -6.55 -0.33
C LEU A 316 -20.09 -5.34 -0.82
N ASN A 317 -19.49 -4.14 -0.79
CA ASN A 317 -20.17 -2.92 -1.22
C ASN A 317 -20.50 -2.93 -2.74
N LEU A 318 -19.60 -3.47 -3.58
CA LEU A 318 -19.89 -3.63 -5.01
C LEU A 318 -21.01 -4.65 -5.27
N VAL A 319 -21.03 -5.78 -4.54
CA VAL A 319 -22.09 -6.78 -4.64
C VAL A 319 -23.43 -6.20 -4.19
N ILE A 320 -23.46 -5.48 -3.06
CA ILE A 320 -24.67 -4.78 -2.60
C ILE A 320 -25.16 -3.79 -3.66
N GLY A 321 -24.26 -3.03 -4.28
CA GLY A 321 -24.60 -2.12 -5.36
C GLY A 321 -25.23 -2.81 -6.59
N LEU A 322 -24.76 -4.02 -6.93
CA LEU A 322 -25.34 -4.80 -8.03
C LEU A 322 -26.71 -5.39 -7.69
N LEU A 323 -26.97 -5.68 -6.41
CA LEU A 323 -28.21 -6.32 -5.96
C LEU A 323 -29.34 -5.32 -5.70
N ILE A 324 -29.02 -4.07 -5.36
CA ILE A 324 -30.02 -3.05 -5.04
C ILE A 324 -30.27 -2.17 -6.27
N PRO A 325 -31.51 -2.21 -6.84
CA PRO A 325 -31.85 -1.33 -7.96
C PRO A 325 -31.69 0.16 -7.59
N GLY A 326 -31.23 0.97 -8.54
CA GLY A 326 -31.03 2.41 -8.34
C GLY A 326 -29.65 2.79 -7.81
N ILE A 327 -28.78 1.83 -7.48
CA ILE A 327 -27.39 2.10 -7.14
C ILE A 327 -26.52 2.16 -8.40
N ASP A 328 -25.82 3.26 -8.60
CA ASP A 328 -24.90 3.46 -9.72
C ASP A 328 -23.53 2.79 -9.47
N VAL A 329 -23.47 1.50 -9.81
CA VAL A 329 -22.23 0.71 -9.66
C VAL A 329 -21.11 1.23 -10.56
N SER A 330 -21.45 1.84 -11.70
CA SER A 330 -20.44 2.43 -12.60
C SER A 330 -19.73 3.60 -11.95
N ALA A 331 -20.50 4.48 -11.29
CA ALA A 331 -19.91 5.57 -10.49
C ALA A 331 -19.04 5.05 -9.34
N HIS A 332 -19.46 3.98 -8.66
CA HIS A 332 -18.68 3.34 -7.58
C HIS A 332 -17.35 2.79 -8.11
N LEU A 333 -17.38 2.07 -9.23
CA LEU A 333 -16.18 1.49 -9.84
C LEU A 333 -15.22 2.58 -10.32
N GLY A 334 -15.75 3.59 -11.03
CA GLY A 334 -14.97 4.74 -11.48
C GLY A 334 -14.33 5.51 -10.32
N GLY A 335 -15.10 5.71 -9.24
CA GLY A 335 -14.63 6.34 -8.01
C GLY A 335 -13.51 5.52 -7.33
N LEU A 336 -13.69 4.21 -7.17
CA LEU A 336 -12.71 3.29 -6.60
C LEU A 336 -11.37 3.34 -7.35
N ILE A 337 -11.43 3.20 -8.67
CA ILE A 337 -10.26 3.28 -9.56
C ILE A 337 -9.59 4.65 -9.44
N GLY A 338 -10.40 5.72 -9.51
CA GLY A 338 -9.93 7.10 -9.35
C GLY A 338 -9.19 7.31 -8.03
N GLY A 339 -9.74 6.79 -6.93
CA GLY A 339 -9.12 6.88 -5.61
C GLY A 339 -7.76 6.20 -5.53
N VAL A 340 -7.61 5.02 -6.13
CA VAL A 340 -6.30 4.33 -6.24
C VAL A 340 -5.32 5.18 -7.06
N LEU A 341 -5.71 5.61 -8.26
CA LEU A 341 -4.83 6.34 -9.19
C LEU A 341 -4.39 7.70 -8.65
N ILE A 342 -5.33 8.46 -8.06
CA ILE A 342 -5.00 9.76 -7.44
C ILE A 342 -4.11 9.56 -6.22
N SER A 343 -4.36 8.54 -5.41
CA SER A 343 -3.49 8.23 -4.26
C SER A 343 -2.06 7.86 -4.68
N MET A 344 -1.91 7.14 -5.78
CA MET A 344 -0.60 6.90 -6.41
C MET A 344 0.04 8.21 -6.86
N ALA A 345 -0.70 9.04 -7.58
CA ALA A 345 -0.22 10.29 -8.17
C ALA A 345 0.29 11.30 -7.12
N ILE A 346 -0.46 11.47 -6.04
CA ILE A 346 -0.12 12.47 -5.00
C ILE A 346 0.80 11.93 -3.89
N GLY A 347 0.97 10.62 -3.82
CA GLY A 347 1.77 9.95 -2.77
C GLY A 347 1.18 10.08 -1.37
N ILE A 348 1.72 9.29 -0.42
CA ILE A 348 1.24 9.22 0.96
C ILE A 348 2.15 10.09 1.86
N GLY A 349 1.57 11.10 2.51
CA GLY A 349 2.34 12.05 3.32
C GLY A 349 3.38 12.77 2.45
N ASP A 350 4.63 12.79 2.90
CA ASP A 350 5.77 13.34 2.16
C ASP A 350 6.53 12.25 1.37
N LYS A 351 5.96 11.04 1.28
CA LYS A 351 6.55 9.88 0.62
C LYS A 351 5.71 9.42 -0.56
N GLY A 352 6.37 8.97 -1.59
CA GLY A 352 5.80 8.32 -2.76
C GLY A 352 6.96 7.91 -3.67
N ARG A 353 6.87 6.73 -4.26
CA ARG A 353 7.80 6.38 -5.32
C ARG A 353 7.52 7.29 -6.51
N ARG A 354 8.53 7.95 -7.03
CA ARG A 354 8.38 8.84 -8.19
C ARG A 354 7.77 8.09 -9.40
N SER A 355 8.12 6.83 -9.57
CA SER A 355 7.52 5.96 -10.59
C SER A 355 6.01 5.77 -10.39
N ASP A 356 5.56 5.49 -9.16
CA ASP A 356 4.13 5.33 -8.86
C ASP A 356 3.38 6.63 -9.11
N GLN A 357 3.97 7.77 -8.71
CA GLN A 357 3.36 9.08 -8.92
C GLN A 357 3.20 9.39 -10.42
N ILE A 358 4.24 9.18 -11.23
CA ILE A 358 4.19 9.39 -12.68
C ILE A 358 3.15 8.45 -13.30
N ASN A 359 3.19 7.15 -12.97
CA ASN A 359 2.25 6.17 -13.49
C ASN A 359 0.81 6.49 -13.09
N GLY A 360 0.58 6.90 -11.82
CA GLY A 360 -0.74 7.31 -11.33
C GLY A 360 -1.31 8.48 -12.13
N ILE A 361 -0.50 9.51 -12.40
CA ILE A 361 -0.89 10.67 -13.21
C ILE A 361 -1.21 10.25 -14.64
N ILE A 362 -0.29 9.52 -15.29
CA ILE A 362 -0.44 9.13 -16.69
C ILE A 362 -1.71 8.27 -16.87
N VAL A 363 -1.89 7.25 -16.05
CA VAL A 363 -3.04 6.34 -16.17
C VAL A 363 -4.35 7.08 -15.88
N TYR A 364 -4.38 7.95 -14.86
CA TYR A 364 -5.56 8.75 -14.55
C TYR A 364 -5.94 9.67 -15.71
N VAL A 365 -4.96 10.42 -16.28
CA VAL A 365 -5.20 11.33 -17.40
C VAL A 365 -5.64 10.58 -18.65
N LEU A 366 -4.99 9.45 -18.98
CA LEU A 366 -5.38 8.64 -20.14
C LEU A 366 -6.78 8.05 -19.97
N MET A 367 -7.12 7.59 -18.78
CA MET A 367 -8.46 7.06 -18.46
C MET A 367 -9.52 8.17 -18.57
N MET A 368 -9.26 9.34 -18.01
CA MET A 368 -10.14 10.50 -18.14
C MET A 368 -10.35 10.87 -19.61
N ALA A 369 -9.27 11.01 -20.38
CA ALA A 369 -9.34 11.35 -21.80
C ALA A 369 -10.13 10.30 -22.61
N PHE A 370 -9.87 9.02 -22.34
CA PHE A 370 -10.59 7.91 -23.00
C PHE A 370 -12.08 7.91 -22.65
N MET A 371 -12.44 8.08 -21.39
CA MET A 371 -13.84 8.13 -20.97
C MET A 371 -14.58 9.35 -21.53
N VAL A 372 -13.94 10.51 -21.54
CA VAL A 372 -14.49 11.71 -22.17
C VAL A 372 -14.66 11.50 -23.67
N TYR A 373 -13.67 10.91 -24.36
CA TYR A 373 -13.81 10.54 -25.78
C TYR A 373 -15.04 9.64 -26.01
N MET A 374 -15.24 8.62 -25.19
CA MET A 374 -16.41 7.71 -25.27
C MET A 374 -17.74 8.46 -25.13
N ILE A 375 -17.84 9.48 -24.28
CA ILE A 375 -19.06 10.30 -24.12
C ILE A 375 -19.39 11.08 -25.41
N PHE A 376 -18.36 11.60 -26.09
CA PHE A 376 -18.60 12.43 -27.28
C PHE A 376 -18.68 11.64 -28.58
N THR A 377 -18.35 10.34 -28.59
CA THR A 377 -18.44 9.45 -29.76
C THR A 377 -19.61 8.46 -29.67
N LYS A 378 -20.21 8.26 -28.48
CA LYS A 378 -21.44 7.48 -28.26
C LYS A 378 -22.65 8.28 -28.77
#